data_e0c1f4fd42de8f665bcc1662ec120bfe
#
_entry.id   e0c1f4fd42de8f665bcc1662ec120bfe
#
_cell.length_a   1.000
_cell.length_b   1.000
_cell.length_c   1.000
_cell.angle_alpha   90.00
_cell.angle_beta   90.00
_cell.angle_gamma   90.00
#
_symmetry.space_group_name_H-M   'P 1'
#
loop_
_entity.id
_entity.type
_entity.pdbx_description
1 polymer ?
#
loop_
_entity_poly.entity_id
_entity_poly.type
_entity_poly.pdbx_seq_one_letter_code
_entity_poly.pdbx_strand_id
1 'polypeptide(L)'
;MKKTFIKSICATAMFPFAAGANTKPVDAHTTKRRMKLRLVSALALVLVGVFVVIILPARATPQAGVSSVTIAHGSFDEIDLFAKTDIDPGNPKDYWKAMINTKGASHLYVLQNTVTPGGSFGWHSHTGPSLIIVMSGVATEYEGSDTTCTPRVHPAGSTFVDAGEDSGHLVRNDGNVNLVVTVVRLVPEGAVQRLDRANPGYCPTLN
;
A
#
# COMPACT_ATOMS: atom_id res chain seq x y z
N MET A 1 51.86 -27.58 -37.30
CA MET A 1 53.29 -27.82 -37.02
C MET A 1 53.78 -26.79 -36.00
N LYS A 2 54.24 -27.20 -34.91
CA LYS A 2 55.30 -26.90 -33.94
C LYS A 2 54.81 -27.22 -32.52
N LYS A 3 55.27 -28.38 -32.06
CA LYS A 3 55.30 -28.79 -30.67
C LYS A 3 56.39 -28.05 -29.95
N THR A 4 56.13 -27.56 -28.73
CA THR A 4 57.22 -27.17 -27.83
C THR A 4 57.01 -27.85 -26.48
N PHE A 5 57.95 -28.70 -26.14
CA PHE A 5 58.16 -29.41 -24.88
C PHE A 5 58.70 -28.41 -23.85
N ILE A 6 58.21 -28.45 -22.63
CA ILE A 6 58.89 -27.83 -21.49
C ILE A 6 59.05 -28.89 -20.39
N LYS A 7 60.28 -29.06 -19.97
CA LYS A 7 60.85 -30.05 -19.08
C LYS A 7 60.38 -29.86 -17.63
N SER A 8 60.12 -31.03 -17.03
CA SER A 8 60.04 -31.27 -15.58
C SER A 8 61.40 -30.97 -14.91
N ILE A 9 61.40 -30.16 -13.85
CA ILE A 9 62.51 -30.04 -12.92
C ILE A 9 61.99 -30.45 -11.54
N CYS A 10 62.49 -31.60 -11.10
CA CYS A 10 62.32 -32.14 -9.76
C CYS A 10 63.32 -31.43 -8.83
N ALA A 11 62.87 -30.66 -7.85
CA ALA A 11 63.70 -30.11 -6.80
C ALA A 11 63.32 -30.72 -5.47
N THR A 12 64.16 -31.56 -4.99
CA THR A 12 64.13 -32.19 -3.66
C THR A 12 64.51 -31.14 -2.61
N ALA A 13 63.57 -30.70 -1.78
CA ALA A 13 63.83 -29.81 -0.65
C ALA A 13 63.91 -30.65 0.65
N MET A 14 65.08 -30.74 1.22
CA MET A 14 65.34 -31.24 2.56
C MET A 14 64.70 -30.33 3.58
N PHE A 15 63.85 -30.88 4.47
CA PHE A 15 63.30 -30.18 5.63
C PHE A 15 64.33 -30.24 6.79
N PRO A 16 64.65 -29.09 7.42
CA PRO A 16 65.33 -29.12 8.70
C PRO A 16 64.35 -29.38 9.83
N PHE A 17 64.69 -30.24 10.74
CA PHE A 17 64.03 -30.58 11.99
C PHE A 17 64.06 -29.34 12.89
N ALA A 18 62.91 -28.67 13.10
CA ALA A 18 62.78 -27.54 13.99
C ALA A 18 62.28 -27.96 15.38
N ALA A 19 63.00 -27.50 16.34
CA ALA A 19 62.88 -27.73 17.77
C ALA A 19 61.50 -27.37 18.36
N GLY A 20 61.19 -28.04 19.50
CA GLY A 20 59.97 -28.03 20.23
C GLY A 20 59.32 -26.66 20.46
N ALA A 21 58.11 -26.51 20.03
CA ALA A 21 57.23 -25.43 20.40
C ALA A 21 56.72 -25.62 21.81
N ASN A 22 57.16 -24.78 22.71
CA ASN A 22 56.73 -24.70 24.11
C ASN A 22 55.26 -24.15 24.10
N THR A 23 54.27 -25.02 24.04
CA THR A 23 52.86 -24.65 24.13
C THR A 23 52.54 -24.32 25.59
N LYS A 24 52.44 -23.05 25.90
CA LYS A 24 51.87 -22.59 27.17
C LYS A 24 50.42 -23.10 27.26
N PRO A 25 49.96 -23.62 28.43
CA PRO A 25 48.59 -24.06 28.57
C PRO A 25 47.64 -22.88 28.37
N VAL A 26 46.70 -23.03 27.43
CA VAL A 26 45.64 -22.03 27.19
C VAL A 26 44.72 -22.04 28.40
N ASP A 27 44.67 -20.93 29.08
CA ASP A 27 43.89 -20.72 30.29
C ASP A 27 42.40 -20.98 30.03
N ALA A 28 41.84 -22.01 30.67
CA ALA A 28 40.45 -22.44 30.48
C ALA A 28 39.42 -21.33 30.78
N HIS A 29 39.85 -20.35 31.58
CA HIS A 29 39.02 -19.19 31.91
C HIS A 29 38.86 -18.20 30.78
N THR A 30 39.92 -17.99 29.98
CA THR A 30 39.91 -17.12 28.79
C THR A 30 39.08 -17.72 27.65
N THR A 31 39.07 -19.03 27.48
CA THR A 31 38.29 -19.73 26.47
C THR A 31 36.78 -19.64 26.75
N LYS A 32 36.36 -19.86 28.02
CA LYS A 32 34.96 -19.70 28.46
C LYS A 32 34.46 -18.26 28.30
N ARG A 33 35.28 -17.25 28.56
CA ARG A 33 34.93 -15.84 28.40
C ARG A 33 34.74 -15.45 26.92
N ARG A 34 35.63 -15.91 26.05
CA ARG A 34 35.53 -15.68 24.59
C ARG A 34 34.32 -16.36 23.95
N MET A 35 33.96 -17.56 24.43
CA MET A 35 32.78 -18.31 23.97
C MET A 35 31.48 -17.64 24.41
N LYS A 36 31.40 -17.14 25.66
CA LYS A 36 30.25 -16.35 26.11
C LYS A 36 30.09 -15.04 25.34
N LEU A 37 31.17 -14.35 25.02
CA LEU A 37 31.14 -13.11 24.29
C LEU A 37 30.66 -13.33 22.85
N ARG A 38 31.09 -14.43 22.20
CA ARG A 38 30.63 -14.81 20.84
C ARG A 38 29.15 -15.22 20.80
N LEU A 39 28.67 -15.93 21.85
CA LEU A 39 27.26 -16.28 21.97
C LEU A 39 26.36 -15.06 22.17
N VAL A 40 26.79 -14.11 23.01
CA VAL A 40 26.05 -12.84 23.23
C VAL A 40 26.01 -12.00 21.95
N SER A 41 27.12 -11.92 21.22
CA SER A 41 27.18 -11.19 19.93
C SER A 41 26.30 -11.83 18.85
N ALA A 42 26.28 -13.18 18.77
CA ALA A 42 25.43 -13.89 17.83
C ALA A 42 23.94 -13.72 18.17
N LEU A 43 23.57 -13.75 19.45
CA LEU A 43 22.20 -13.52 19.89
C LEU A 43 21.75 -12.08 19.63
N ALA A 44 22.64 -11.09 19.84
CA ALA A 44 22.36 -9.70 19.55
C ALA A 44 22.13 -9.45 18.05
N LEU A 45 22.90 -10.09 17.15
CA LEU A 45 22.73 -9.99 15.71
C LEU A 45 21.40 -10.63 15.25
N VAL A 46 20.99 -11.76 15.85
CA VAL A 46 19.69 -12.38 15.55
C VAL A 46 18.54 -11.49 16.02
N LEU A 47 18.63 -10.90 17.21
CA LEU A 47 17.60 -9.97 17.71
C LEU A 47 17.47 -8.71 16.86
N VAL A 48 18.60 -8.14 16.40
CA VAL A 48 18.58 -6.99 15.48
C VAL A 48 17.99 -7.38 14.13
N GLY A 49 18.32 -8.55 13.60
CA GLY A 49 17.75 -9.07 12.35
C GLY A 49 16.24 -9.28 12.43
N VAL A 50 15.75 -9.86 13.54
CA VAL A 50 14.31 -10.04 13.77
C VAL A 50 13.60 -8.70 13.96
N PHE A 51 14.22 -7.74 14.65
CA PHE A 51 13.63 -6.41 14.87
C PHE A 51 13.52 -5.61 13.54
N VAL A 52 14.51 -5.72 12.63
CA VAL A 52 14.46 -5.08 11.32
C VAL A 52 13.37 -5.68 10.43
N VAL A 53 13.11 -6.98 10.52
CA VAL A 53 12.01 -7.62 9.75
C VAL A 53 10.63 -7.19 10.25
N ILE A 54 10.49 -6.86 11.54
CA ILE A 54 9.21 -6.44 12.13
C ILE A 54 8.86 -4.97 11.81
N ILE A 55 9.87 -4.15 11.43
CA ILE A 55 9.68 -2.71 11.17
C ILE A 55 9.63 -2.40 9.66
N LEU A 56 9.44 -3.37 8.79
CA LEU A 56 9.19 -3.04 7.38
C LEU A 56 7.85 -2.30 7.31
N PRO A 57 7.84 -1.00 6.95
CA PRO A 57 6.58 -0.29 6.82
C PRO A 57 5.73 -1.01 5.77
N ALA A 58 4.46 -1.25 6.10
CA ALA A 58 3.51 -1.74 5.13
C ALA A 58 3.52 -0.77 3.94
N ARG A 59 3.92 -1.24 2.76
CA ARG A 59 4.01 -0.40 1.57
C ARG A 59 2.61 -0.10 1.06
N ALA A 60 2.40 1.15 0.67
CA ALA A 60 1.21 1.53 -0.07
C ALA A 60 1.09 0.68 -1.34
N THR A 61 -0.12 0.23 -1.65
CA THR A 61 -0.40 -0.54 -2.86
C THR A 61 -0.56 0.43 -4.04
N PRO A 62 0.29 0.35 -5.09
CA PRO A 62 0.18 1.26 -6.21
C PRO A 62 -1.06 0.98 -7.06
N GLN A 63 -1.50 1.99 -7.79
CA GLN A 63 -2.50 1.82 -8.84
C GLN A 63 -1.94 0.94 -9.98
N ALA A 64 -2.80 0.13 -10.57
CA ALA A 64 -2.48 -0.70 -11.73
C ALA A 64 -3.61 -0.66 -12.76
N GLY A 65 -3.28 -0.39 -14.03
CA GLY A 65 -4.25 -0.38 -15.12
C GLY A 65 -5.31 0.73 -15.02
N VAL A 66 -5.00 1.85 -14.35
CA VAL A 66 -5.91 2.99 -14.13
C VAL A 66 -5.50 4.17 -15.01
N SER A 67 -6.48 4.79 -15.67
CA SER A 67 -6.34 6.11 -16.27
C SER A 67 -7.43 7.05 -15.75
N SER A 68 -7.09 8.32 -15.53
CA SER A 68 -7.98 9.35 -15.00
C SER A 68 -7.98 10.57 -15.90
N VAL A 69 -9.17 11.12 -16.16
CA VAL A 69 -9.37 12.39 -16.85
C VAL A 69 -10.20 13.30 -15.97
N THR A 70 -9.72 14.53 -15.74
CA THR A 70 -10.53 15.58 -15.13
C THR A 70 -11.45 16.18 -16.18
N ILE A 71 -12.76 15.98 -16.02
CA ILE A 71 -13.78 16.52 -16.91
C ILE A 71 -14.07 17.98 -16.58
N ALA A 72 -14.17 18.27 -15.27
CA ALA A 72 -14.42 19.60 -14.76
C ALA A 72 -13.78 19.79 -13.40
N HIS A 73 -13.45 21.05 -13.08
CA HIS A 73 -12.93 21.49 -11.79
C HIS A 73 -13.45 22.88 -11.49
N GLY A 74 -13.87 23.10 -10.27
CA GLY A 74 -14.30 24.41 -9.76
C GLY A 74 -13.88 24.63 -8.32
N SER A 75 -13.68 25.89 -7.97
CA SER A 75 -13.38 26.32 -6.60
C SER A 75 -14.62 26.97 -6.01
N PHE A 76 -14.85 26.72 -4.74
CA PHE A 76 -15.90 27.29 -3.94
C PHE A 76 -15.25 27.92 -2.72
N ASP A 77 -15.77 29.08 -2.28
CA ASP A 77 -15.55 29.57 -0.93
C ASP A 77 -16.15 28.59 0.09
N GLU A 78 -16.30 29.00 1.32
CA GLU A 78 -17.02 28.19 2.30
C GLU A 78 -18.46 27.90 1.82
N ILE A 79 -18.84 26.60 1.82
CA ILE A 79 -20.16 26.16 1.43
C ILE A 79 -20.98 25.93 2.69
N ASP A 80 -22.11 26.66 2.81
CA ASP A 80 -23.14 26.40 3.80
C ASP A 80 -24.47 26.25 3.07
N LEU A 81 -24.80 25.03 2.70
CA LEU A 81 -25.98 24.69 1.91
C LEU A 81 -26.90 23.79 2.70
N PHE A 82 -28.13 24.22 2.82
CA PHE A 82 -29.25 23.41 3.26
C PHE A 82 -30.36 23.45 2.22
N ALA A 83 -30.78 22.31 1.74
CA ALA A 83 -31.92 22.16 0.84
C ALA A 83 -32.92 21.18 1.44
N LYS A 84 -34.22 21.53 1.39
CA LYS A 84 -35.33 20.67 1.79
C LYS A 84 -36.43 20.76 0.76
N THR A 85 -36.99 19.62 0.39
CA THR A 85 -38.17 19.52 -0.50
C THR A 85 -39.13 18.56 0.10
N ASP A 86 -40.39 19.00 0.30
CA ASP A 86 -41.48 18.12 0.74
C ASP A 86 -41.90 17.23 -0.42
N ILE A 87 -41.86 15.91 -0.23
CA ILE A 87 -42.20 14.91 -1.25
C ILE A 87 -43.70 14.69 -1.29
N ASP A 88 -44.30 14.53 -0.12
CA ASP A 88 -45.77 14.46 0.04
C ASP A 88 -46.26 15.60 0.94
N PRO A 89 -46.92 16.62 0.38
CA PRO A 89 -47.47 17.74 1.16
C PRO A 89 -48.49 17.30 2.24
N GLY A 90 -49.11 16.12 2.11
CA GLY A 90 -50.02 15.55 3.11
C GLY A 90 -49.28 14.87 4.27
N ASN A 91 -48.01 14.61 4.12
CA ASN A 91 -47.19 13.95 5.15
C ASN A 91 -45.94 14.77 5.47
N PRO A 92 -45.91 15.61 6.51
CA PRO A 92 -44.78 16.48 6.82
C PRO A 92 -43.51 15.74 7.23
N LYS A 93 -43.52 14.42 7.36
CA LYS A 93 -42.39 13.55 7.60
C LYS A 93 -41.77 13.01 6.31
N ASP A 94 -42.47 13.14 5.18
CA ASP A 94 -42.00 12.70 3.87
C ASP A 94 -41.36 13.89 3.13
N TYR A 95 -40.06 14.04 3.34
CA TYR A 95 -39.25 15.09 2.70
C TYR A 95 -37.85 14.59 2.32
N TRP A 96 -37.33 15.18 1.27
CA TRP A 96 -35.91 15.06 0.93
C TRP A 96 -35.14 16.26 1.51
N LYS A 97 -33.93 16.00 2.00
CA LYS A 97 -33.02 17.06 2.43
C LYS A 97 -31.57 16.76 2.03
N ALA A 98 -30.81 17.80 1.74
CA ALA A 98 -29.36 17.75 1.60
C ALA A 98 -28.72 18.83 2.46
N MET A 99 -27.55 18.52 3.00
CA MET A 99 -26.73 19.43 3.75
C MET A 99 -25.27 19.30 3.25
N ILE A 100 -24.65 20.40 2.87
CA ILE A 100 -23.23 20.47 2.58
C ILE A 100 -22.69 21.65 3.40
N ASN A 101 -21.84 21.37 4.35
CA ASN A 101 -21.18 22.38 5.16
C ASN A 101 -19.68 22.13 5.11
N THR A 102 -18.92 23.10 4.61
CA THR A 102 -17.46 23.07 4.58
C THR A 102 -16.91 24.16 5.48
N LYS A 103 -15.82 23.88 6.14
CA LYS A 103 -15.07 24.88 6.90
C LYS A 103 -13.90 25.37 6.07
N GLY A 104 -14.11 26.50 5.36
CA GLY A 104 -13.14 27.09 4.45
C GLY A 104 -13.34 26.66 3.00
N ALA A 105 -12.50 27.20 2.13
CA ALA A 105 -12.58 27.01 0.69
C ALA A 105 -12.37 25.55 0.27
N SER A 106 -13.02 25.16 -0.81
CA SER A 106 -13.05 23.79 -1.30
C SER A 106 -12.93 23.72 -2.82
N HIS A 107 -12.38 22.63 -3.31
CA HIS A 107 -12.35 22.28 -4.72
C HIS A 107 -13.30 21.14 -5.02
N LEU A 108 -14.08 21.28 -6.08
CA LEU A 108 -14.92 20.21 -6.61
C LEU A 108 -14.34 19.73 -7.93
N TYR A 109 -14.10 18.43 -8.02
CA TYR A 109 -13.62 17.76 -9.22
C TYR A 109 -14.68 16.82 -9.76
N VAL A 110 -14.84 16.82 -11.09
CA VAL A 110 -15.55 15.77 -11.81
C VAL A 110 -14.52 14.99 -12.61
N LEU A 111 -14.36 13.73 -12.29
CA LEU A 111 -13.37 12.85 -12.87
C LEU A 111 -14.05 11.71 -13.63
N GLN A 112 -13.45 11.26 -14.72
CA GLN A 112 -13.74 9.97 -15.32
C GLN A 112 -12.52 9.07 -15.18
N ASN A 113 -12.69 7.94 -14.54
CA ASN A 113 -11.64 6.94 -14.37
C ASN A 113 -11.97 5.69 -15.16
N THR A 114 -10.97 5.14 -15.84
CA THR A 114 -11.06 3.87 -16.54
C THR A 114 -10.06 2.91 -15.91
N VAL A 115 -10.54 1.71 -15.55
CA VAL A 115 -9.74 0.64 -14.98
C VAL A 115 -9.82 -0.57 -15.90
N THR A 116 -8.69 -1.01 -16.44
CA THR A 116 -8.62 -2.19 -17.32
C THR A 116 -8.94 -3.48 -16.53
N PRO A 117 -9.34 -4.58 -17.20
CA PRO A 117 -9.51 -5.88 -16.54
C PRO A 117 -8.29 -6.27 -15.70
N GLY A 118 -8.52 -6.68 -14.46
CA GLY A 118 -7.50 -6.98 -13.47
C GLY A 118 -6.83 -5.76 -12.83
N GLY A 119 -7.19 -4.56 -13.26
CA GLY A 119 -6.67 -3.31 -12.72
C GLY A 119 -7.25 -2.96 -11.34
N SER A 120 -6.58 -2.04 -10.65
CA SER A 120 -6.92 -1.64 -9.29
C SER A 120 -6.47 -0.21 -9.00
N PHE A 121 -7.24 0.52 -8.21
CA PHE A 121 -6.81 1.80 -7.65
C PHE A 121 -5.74 1.64 -6.55
N GLY A 122 -5.47 0.42 -6.06
CA GLY A 122 -4.68 0.20 -4.85
C GLY A 122 -5.40 0.69 -3.59
N TRP A 123 -4.88 0.33 -2.43
CA TRP A 123 -5.41 0.82 -1.16
C TRP A 123 -5.16 2.32 -1.02
N HIS A 124 -6.22 3.08 -0.80
CA HIS A 124 -6.14 4.54 -0.72
C HIS A 124 -7.32 5.13 0.07
N SER A 125 -7.18 6.39 0.44
CA SER A 125 -8.27 7.22 0.96
C SER A 125 -8.26 8.59 0.27
N HIS A 126 -9.20 9.42 0.62
CA HIS A 126 -9.34 10.77 0.09
C HIS A 126 -9.45 11.80 1.21
N THR A 127 -9.09 13.05 0.91
CA THR A 127 -9.17 14.15 1.89
C THR A 127 -10.58 14.73 2.02
N GLY A 128 -11.53 14.22 1.26
CA GLY A 128 -12.92 14.59 1.33
C GLY A 128 -13.82 13.62 0.55
N PRO A 129 -15.13 13.79 0.61
CA PRO A 129 -16.07 12.83 0.09
C PRO A 129 -16.08 12.74 -1.43
N SER A 130 -16.41 11.56 -1.94
CA SER A 130 -16.63 11.29 -3.35
C SER A 130 -17.98 10.60 -3.56
N LEU A 131 -18.72 11.04 -4.57
CA LEU A 131 -19.93 10.39 -5.10
C LEU A 131 -19.53 9.68 -6.39
N ILE A 132 -19.73 8.38 -6.47
CA ILE A 132 -19.28 7.55 -7.58
C ILE A 132 -20.47 6.96 -8.33
N ILE A 133 -20.42 7.02 -9.65
CA ILE A 133 -21.39 6.41 -10.57
C ILE A 133 -20.61 5.42 -11.44
N VAL A 134 -21.01 4.17 -11.48
CA VAL A 134 -20.45 3.14 -12.35
C VAL A 134 -21.10 3.26 -13.73
N MET A 135 -20.32 3.68 -14.73
CA MET A 135 -20.80 3.91 -16.09
C MET A 135 -20.77 2.63 -16.94
N SER A 136 -19.75 1.79 -16.75
CA SER A 136 -19.63 0.49 -17.42
C SER A 136 -18.79 -0.48 -16.58
N GLY A 137 -18.90 -1.76 -16.84
CA GLY A 137 -18.20 -2.81 -16.11
C GLY A 137 -18.76 -3.02 -14.70
N VAL A 138 -17.94 -3.52 -13.81
CA VAL A 138 -18.29 -3.83 -12.41
C VAL A 138 -17.15 -3.38 -11.52
N ALA A 139 -17.42 -2.53 -10.54
CA ALA A 139 -16.47 -2.18 -9.51
C ALA A 139 -16.61 -3.15 -8.32
N THR A 140 -15.51 -3.74 -7.89
CA THR A 140 -15.42 -4.51 -6.64
C THR A 140 -14.68 -3.67 -5.62
N GLU A 141 -15.38 -3.29 -4.55
CA GLU A 141 -14.88 -2.45 -3.48
C GLU A 141 -14.61 -3.27 -2.21
N TYR A 142 -13.55 -2.92 -1.50
CA TYR A 142 -13.20 -3.46 -0.18
C TYR A 142 -12.88 -2.31 0.76
N GLU A 143 -13.47 -2.34 1.94
CA GLU A 143 -13.25 -1.34 2.98
C GLU A 143 -12.08 -1.73 3.89
N GLY A 144 -11.19 -0.76 4.16
CA GLY A 144 -10.04 -0.99 5.04
C GLY A 144 -10.39 -1.19 6.51
N SER A 145 -11.59 -0.83 6.93
CA SER A 145 -12.11 -1.09 8.28
C SER A 145 -12.80 -2.45 8.42
N ASP A 146 -13.12 -3.13 7.31
CA ASP A 146 -13.75 -4.45 7.32
C ASP A 146 -12.71 -5.57 7.46
N THR A 147 -12.57 -6.10 8.67
CA THR A 147 -11.63 -7.19 8.98
C THR A 147 -11.99 -8.52 8.33
N THR A 148 -13.20 -8.67 7.79
CA THR A 148 -13.66 -9.87 7.07
C THR A 148 -13.33 -9.79 5.58
N CYS A 149 -12.90 -8.60 5.10
CA CYS A 149 -12.56 -8.35 3.70
C CYS A 149 -13.69 -8.73 2.74
N THR A 150 -14.90 -8.30 3.06
CA THR A 150 -16.11 -8.63 2.30
C THR A 150 -16.21 -7.73 1.05
N PRO A 151 -16.26 -8.30 -0.17
CA PRO A 151 -16.41 -7.49 -1.37
C PRO A 151 -17.80 -6.86 -1.46
N ARG A 152 -17.86 -5.59 -1.82
CA ARG A 152 -19.06 -4.88 -2.26
C ARG A 152 -19.00 -4.74 -3.76
N VAL A 153 -20.02 -5.24 -4.44
CA VAL A 153 -20.05 -5.30 -5.92
C VAL A 153 -21.00 -4.25 -6.46
N HIS A 154 -20.49 -3.38 -7.31
CA HIS A 154 -21.19 -2.25 -7.92
C HIS A 154 -21.22 -2.43 -9.46
N PRO A 155 -22.32 -2.95 -10.05
CA PRO A 155 -22.46 -3.08 -11.49
C PRO A 155 -22.73 -1.73 -12.18
N ALA A 156 -22.63 -1.71 -13.51
CA ALA A 156 -22.99 -0.54 -14.31
C ALA A 156 -24.40 -0.02 -13.97
N GLY A 157 -24.53 1.30 -13.81
CA GLY A 157 -25.75 2.00 -13.36
C GLY A 157 -25.87 2.12 -11.84
N SER A 158 -25.05 1.43 -11.06
CA SER A 158 -25.03 1.60 -9.60
C SER A 158 -24.18 2.81 -9.15
N THR A 159 -24.35 3.17 -7.89
CA THR A 159 -23.63 4.27 -7.23
C THR A 159 -23.11 3.82 -5.89
N PHE A 160 -22.04 4.45 -5.41
CA PHE A 160 -21.57 4.34 -4.04
C PHE A 160 -20.93 5.66 -3.59
N VAL A 161 -20.74 5.79 -2.28
CA VAL A 161 -20.16 6.97 -1.64
C VAL A 161 -18.91 6.56 -0.88
N ASP A 162 -17.84 7.30 -1.11
CA ASP A 162 -16.64 7.26 -0.28
C ASP A 162 -16.61 8.52 0.58
N ALA A 163 -16.63 8.37 1.89
CA ALA A 163 -16.66 9.48 2.84
C ALA A 163 -15.30 10.20 2.99
N GLY A 164 -14.23 9.64 2.44
CA GLY A 164 -12.87 10.14 2.65
C GLY A 164 -12.27 9.69 3.98
N GLU A 165 -12.52 8.46 4.39
CA GLU A 165 -12.10 7.93 5.69
C GLU A 165 -10.63 7.54 5.75
N ASP A 166 -10.06 7.60 6.96
CA ASP A 166 -8.64 7.26 7.19
C ASP A 166 -8.31 5.77 7.00
N SER A 167 -9.27 4.86 7.19
CA SER A 167 -9.10 3.42 6.98
C SER A 167 -8.77 3.06 5.53
N GLY A 168 -9.21 3.91 4.60
CA GLY A 168 -9.06 3.70 3.17
C GLY A 168 -9.92 2.58 2.62
N HIS A 169 -9.88 2.47 1.30
CA HIS A 169 -10.57 1.43 0.56
C HIS A 169 -9.73 0.97 -0.65
N LEU A 170 -10.13 -0.15 -1.23
CA LEU A 170 -9.60 -0.68 -2.47
C LEU A 170 -10.74 -0.86 -3.46
N VAL A 171 -10.64 -0.29 -4.66
CA VAL A 171 -11.58 -0.53 -5.76
C VAL A 171 -10.85 -1.21 -6.92
N ARG A 172 -11.40 -2.32 -7.41
CA ARG A 172 -10.82 -3.16 -8.46
C ARG A 172 -11.81 -3.41 -9.59
N ASN A 173 -11.24 -3.75 -10.75
CA ASN A 173 -11.97 -4.34 -11.86
C ASN A 173 -11.64 -5.84 -11.97
N ASP A 174 -12.45 -6.67 -11.35
CA ASP A 174 -12.32 -8.13 -11.40
C ASP A 174 -13.08 -8.74 -12.62
N GLY A 175 -13.67 -7.87 -13.47
CA GLY A 175 -14.37 -8.26 -14.70
C GLY A 175 -13.44 -8.41 -15.90
N ASN A 176 -14.04 -8.66 -17.06
CA ASN A 176 -13.35 -8.86 -18.35
C ASN A 176 -13.51 -7.69 -19.35
N VAL A 177 -14.20 -6.63 -18.94
CA VAL A 177 -14.36 -5.37 -19.70
C VAL A 177 -13.87 -4.21 -18.86
N ASN A 178 -13.59 -3.07 -19.49
CA ASN A 178 -13.19 -1.88 -18.74
C ASN A 178 -14.27 -1.44 -17.75
N LEU A 179 -13.85 -1.22 -16.50
CA LEU A 179 -14.64 -0.48 -15.53
C LEU A 179 -14.45 1.02 -15.84
N VAL A 180 -15.55 1.73 -16.05
CA VAL A 180 -15.56 3.19 -16.18
C VAL A 180 -16.42 3.77 -15.07
N VAL A 181 -15.88 4.71 -14.30
CA VAL A 181 -16.61 5.42 -13.24
C VAL A 181 -16.50 6.92 -13.43
N THR A 182 -17.60 7.61 -13.16
CA THR A 182 -17.62 9.07 -12.98
C THR A 182 -17.62 9.36 -11.48
N VAL A 183 -16.73 10.24 -11.05
CA VAL A 183 -16.53 10.62 -9.65
C VAL A 183 -16.74 12.11 -9.49
N VAL A 184 -17.60 12.51 -8.56
CA VAL A 184 -17.70 13.90 -8.09
C VAL A 184 -17.07 13.95 -6.70
N ARG A 185 -15.98 14.69 -6.57
CA ARG A 185 -15.16 14.77 -5.36
C ARG A 185 -15.07 16.19 -4.84
N LEU A 186 -15.36 16.39 -3.56
CA LEU A 186 -15.18 17.65 -2.85
C LEU A 186 -14.00 17.49 -1.89
N VAL A 187 -13.02 18.39 -1.99
CA VAL A 187 -11.82 18.36 -1.14
C VAL A 187 -11.50 19.77 -0.62
N PRO A 188 -10.87 19.92 0.56
CA PRO A 188 -10.39 21.22 1.01
C PRO A 188 -9.41 21.85 0.01
N GLU A 189 -9.41 23.16 -0.11
CA GLU A 189 -8.43 23.88 -0.93
C GLU A 189 -7.00 23.55 -0.49
N GLY A 190 -6.11 23.32 -1.45
CA GLY A 190 -4.71 22.95 -1.21
C GLY A 190 -4.49 21.51 -0.76
N ALA A 191 -5.54 20.74 -0.48
CA ALA A 191 -5.41 19.35 -0.09
C ALA A 191 -5.16 18.44 -1.31
N VAL A 192 -4.40 17.35 -1.10
CA VAL A 192 -4.23 16.29 -2.10
C VAL A 192 -5.54 15.51 -2.24
N GLN A 193 -5.88 15.12 -3.47
CA GLN A 193 -7.12 14.39 -3.72
C GLN A 193 -7.07 12.92 -3.28
N ARG A 194 -5.87 12.36 -3.13
CA ARG A 194 -5.65 10.95 -2.84
C ARG A 194 -4.52 10.79 -1.81
N LEU A 195 -4.71 9.89 -0.88
CA LEU A 195 -3.74 9.44 0.12
C LEU A 195 -3.54 7.93 -0.06
N ASP A 196 -2.35 7.51 -0.46
CA ASP A 196 -2.03 6.09 -0.56
C ASP A 196 -2.01 5.45 0.82
N ARG A 197 -2.60 4.25 0.92
CA ARG A 197 -2.70 3.47 2.15
C ARG A 197 -1.99 2.13 1.97
N ALA A 198 -1.52 1.59 3.08
CA ALA A 198 -1.04 0.22 3.09
C ALA A 198 -2.23 -0.75 3.07
N ASN A 199 -2.01 -1.95 2.52
CA ASN A 199 -2.96 -3.05 2.70
C ASN A 199 -3.15 -3.29 4.20
N PRO A 200 -4.40 -3.34 4.71
CA PRO A 200 -4.67 -3.51 6.15
C PRO A 200 -4.24 -4.87 6.72
N GLY A 201 -3.80 -5.79 5.86
CA GLY A 201 -3.22 -7.08 6.26
C GLY A 201 -4.22 -8.24 6.35
N TYR A 202 -5.51 -7.96 6.52
CA TYR A 202 -6.54 -9.02 6.50
C TYR A 202 -7.11 -9.29 5.10
N CYS A 203 -6.66 -8.54 4.08
CA CYS A 203 -6.95 -8.77 2.67
C CYS A 203 -5.66 -9.12 1.90
N PRO A 204 -4.92 -10.19 2.25
CA PRO A 204 -3.55 -10.40 1.77
C PRO A 204 -3.43 -10.69 0.27
N THR A 205 -4.50 -11.14 -0.37
CA THR A 205 -4.55 -11.48 -1.80
C THR A 205 -4.97 -10.31 -2.68
N LEU A 206 -5.28 -9.16 -2.10
CA LEU A 206 -5.75 -7.96 -2.81
C LEU A 206 -4.62 -6.94 -2.87
N ASN A 207 -3.80 -6.99 -3.91
CA ASN A 207 -2.72 -6.05 -4.18
C ASN A 207 -3.03 -5.24 -5.42
#